data_c10e36840ee96f29fd0e55e8a04c52f9
#
_entry.id   c10e36840ee96f29fd0e55e8a04c52f9
#
_cell.length_a   1.000
_cell.length_b   1.000
_cell.length_c   1.000
_cell.angle_alpha   90.00
_cell.angle_beta   90.00
_cell.angle_gamma   90.00
#
_symmetry.space_group_name_H-M   'P 1'
#
loop_
_entity.id
_entity.type
_entity.pdbx_description
1 polymer ?
#
loop_
_entity_poly.entity_id
_entity_poly.type
_entity_poly.pdbx_seq_one_letter_code
_entity_poly.pdbx_strand_id
1 'polypeptide(L)'
;MMCLAFQSFHFIKKHLGNRKGYLSLPFVWLGFEHVHSNWEFSHPWLSFGNVFSVRTNWIQWYEYTGVSGGTLWIIIVNLFLFLLLKRWMNNEETKKIRILSGIAIAIPILVSILVKRSFEHSIEQEKRNFEVVLVQPNIDPYNEKFTGGPHAQTNKFIQLANSKITPNTKLVIFPETALSFSFFENEFHRLSIYPKYINAVQRWGADVLIGASTMKRFKNKRSKASRENPDGTFTEYYNSSLLIKKNLKNKYIHKSKLVVGVEKIPYSDYFPFLEDIAIDNGGAVGSLGEEDTVKIFKTSNGAIAPIVCYESIYPEFVAEQCRKGAELLCVITNDGWWGDTPGYKQHFSFARLRAIENRRWLVRSANTGKSGVISPTGEVISESKWWEEDVLLANTQLLSEKTIFSTYGDFLGRSAAFVWMLIFVYSISKKILPSRR
;
A
#
# COMPACT_ATOMS: atom_id res chain seq x y z
N MET A 1 -1.60 -14.17 16.38
CA MET A 1 -1.24 -14.80 15.09
C MET A 1 0.24 -15.16 14.99
N MET A 2 1.20 -14.25 15.26
CA MET A 2 2.66 -14.58 15.29
C MET A 2 2.99 -15.77 16.20
N CYS A 3 2.37 -15.85 17.38
CA CYS A 3 2.55 -17.01 18.27
C CYS A 3 2.17 -18.34 17.61
N LEU A 4 1.12 -18.36 16.78
CA LEU A 4 0.71 -19.58 16.06
C LEU A 4 1.74 -20.01 15.01
N ALA A 5 2.37 -19.04 14.33
CA ALA A 5 3.47 -19.34 13.39
C ALA A 5 4.66 -19.96 14.14
N PHE A 6 5.06 -19.39 15.28
CA PHE A 6 6.13 -19.98 16.10
C PHE A 6 5.75 -21.32 16.70
N GLN A 7 4.49 -21.54 17.14
CA GLN A 7 4.01 -22.83 17.61
C GLN A 7 4.04 -23.88 16.50
N SER A 8 3.65 -23.50 15.26
CA SER A 8 3.76 -24.37 14.08
C SER A 8 5.21 -24.76 13.80
N PHE A 9 6.12 -23.78 13.81
CA PHE A 9 7.56 -24.03 13.69
C PHE A 9 8.08 -24.97 14.78
N HIS A 10 7.71 -24.72 16.06
CA HIS A 10 8.11 -25.55 17.18
C HIS A 10 7.59 -26.99 17.03
N PHE A 11 6.33 -27.15 16.62
CA PHE A 11 5.72 -28.45 16.35
C PHE A 11 6.47 -29.21 15.26
N ILE A 12 6.76 -28.57 14.12
CA ILE A 12 7.55 -29.16 13.02
C ILE A 12 8.93 -29.60 13.53
N LYS A 13 9.63 -28.73 14.25
CA LYS A 13 10.96 -29.02 14.80
C LYS A 13 10.94 -30.20 15.76
N LYS A 14 9.92 -30.29 16.63
CA LYS A 14 9.76 -31.38 17.60
C LYS A 14 9.59 -32.74 16.91
N HIS A 15 8.86 -32.82 15.80
CA HIS A 15 8.53 -34.10 15.13
C HIS A 15 9.47 -34.46 13.97
N LEU A 16 10.12 -33.48 13.32
CA LEU A 16 11.03 -33.72 12.20
C LEU A 16 12.52 -33.53 12.55
N GLY A 17 12.82 -33.13 13.78
CA GLY A 17 14.18 -32.88 14.27
C GLY A 17 14.72 -31.49 13.93
N ASN A 18 15.84 -31.12 14.59
CA ASN A 18 16.39 -29.78 14.56
C ASN A 18 16.72 -29.29 13.14
N ARG A 19 17.39 -30.12 12.32
CA ARG A 19 17.83 -29.71 10.97
C ARG A 19 16.63 -29.34 10.08
N LYS A 20 15.63 -30.21 10.00
CA LYS A 20 14.42 -29.97 9.18
C LYS A 20 13.57 -28.84 9.77
N GLY A 21 13.52 -28.73 11.12
CA GLY A 21 12.86 -27.64 11.83
C GLY A 21 13.43 -26.29 11.45
N TYR A 22 14.74 -26.09 11.53
CA TYR A 22 15.34 -24.79 11.13
C TYR A 22 15.15 -24.47 9.66
N LEU A 23 15.22 -25.48 8.78
CA LEU A 23 14.95 -25.29 7.35
C LEU A 23 13.49 -24.95 7.05
N SER A 24 12.55 -25.30 7.92
CA SER A 24 11.13 -24.95 7.74
C SER A 24 10.78 -23.51 8.13
N LEU A 25 11.61 -22.84 8.93
CA LEU A 25 11.30 -21.50 9.47
C LEU A 25 11.02 -20.45 8.37
N PRO A 26 11.81 -20.35 7.27
CA PRO A 26 11.49 -19.44 6.19
C PRO A 26 10.08 -19.67 5.60
N PHE A 27 9.72 -20.92 5.36
CA PHE A 27 8.41 -21.26 4.80
C PHE A 27 7.26 -20.97 5.76
N VAL A 28 7.44 -21.27 7.04
CA VAL A 28 6.45 -20.96 8.09
C VAL A 28 6.20 -19.47 8.17
N TRP A 29 7.27 -18.67 8.18
CA TRP A 29 7.14 -17.23 8.41
C TRP A 29 6.64 -16.48 7.18
N LEU A 30 7.21 -16.74 5.98
CA LEU A 30 6.71 -16.13 4.75
C LEU A 30 5.26 -16.56 4.46
N GLY A 31 4.95 -17.84 4.67
CA GLY A 31 3.58 -18.34 4.54
C GLY A 31 2.63 -17.65 5.50
N PHE A 32 3.05 -17.43 6.74
CA PHE A 32 2.28 -16.66 7.71
C PHE A 32 2.06 -15.20 7.26
N GLU A 33 3.09 -14.47 6.83
CA GLU A 33 2.95 -13.10 6.34
C GLU A 33 2.00 -13.03 5.15
N HIS A 34 2.09 -13.98 4.22
CA HIS A 34 1.20 -14.08 3.07
C HIS A 34 -0.25 -14.30 3.47
N VAL A 35 -0.54 -15.28 4.34
CA VAL A 35 -1.89 -15.56 4.84
C VAL A 35 -2.42 -14.35 5.61
N HIS A 36 -1.58 -13.73 6.44
CA HIS A 36 -1.95 -12.56 7.24
C HIS A 36 -2.24 -11.31 6.40
N SER A 37 -1.72 -11.22 5.20
CA SER A 37 -2.01 -10.13 4.25
C SER A 37 -3.33 -10.32 3.49
N ASN A 38 -3.97 -11.51 3.56
CA ASN A 38 -5.10 -11.91 2.73
C ASN A 38 -6.35 -12.37 3.50
N TRP A 39 -6.49 -12.05 4.78
CA TRP A 39 -7.66 -12.37 5.58
C TRP A 39 -8.35 -11.11 6.12
N GLU A 40 -9.47 -11.23 6.83
CA GLU A 40 -10.25 -10.08 7.32
C GLU A 40 -9.48 -9.13 8.27
N PHE A 41 -8.58 -9.66 9.13
CA PHE A 41 -7.69 -8.87 9.99
C PHE A 41 -6.33 -8.58 9.31
N SER A 42 -6.32 -8.38 8.00
CA SER A 42 -5.07 -8.16 7.27
C SER A 42 -4.31 -6.92 7.75
N HIS A 43 -3.03 -7.09 8.04
CA HIS A 43 -2.16 -6.01 8.50
C HIS A 43 -0.70 -6.23 8.05
N PRO A 44 -0.38 -6.03 6.75
CA PRO A 44 0.97 -6.27 6.22
C PRO A 44 2.03 -5.30 6.70
N TRP A 45 1.67 -4.34 7.57
CA TRP A 45 2.57 -3.35 8.15
C TRP A 45 3.79 -3.98 8.84
N LEU A 46 3.58 -5.12 9.52
CA LEU A 46 4.59 -5.81 10.31
C LEU A 46 5.42 -6.84 9.53
N SER A 47 5.30 -6.91 8.20
CA SER A 47 6.18 -7.77 7.40
C SER A 47 7.64 -7.36 7.58
N PHE A 48 8.52 -8.34 7.86
CA PHE A 48 9.91 -8.05 8.20
C PHE A 48 10.66 -7.30 7.09
N GLY A 49 10.37 -7.59 5.83
CA GLY A 49 11.01 -6.91 4.71
C GLY A 49 10.74 -5.40 4.65
N ASN A 50 9.71 -4.89 5.34
CA ASN A 50 9.42 -3.46 5.40
C ASN A 50 10.51 -2.65 6.13
N VAL A 51 11.32 -3.29 6.99
CA VAL A 51 12.40 -2.63 7.75
C VAL A 51 13.43 -1.94 6.85
N PHE A 52 13.59 -2.41 5.63
CA PHE A 52 14.55 -1.83 4.67
C PHE A 52 14.01 -0.60 3.92
N SER A 53 12.80 -0.13 4.20
CA SER A 53 12.15 0.98 3.47
C SER A 53 12.97 2.28 3.44
N VAL A 54 13.84 2.51 4.46
CA VAL A 54 14.75 3.66 4.50
C VAL A 54 16.14 3.35 3.94
N ARG A 55 16.46 2.08 3.62
CA ARG A 55 17.73 1.61 3.08
C ARG A 55 17.59 1.06 1.67
N THR A 56 16.96 1.85 0.80
CA THR A 56 16.59 1.45 -0.57
C THR A 56 17.76 0.93 -1.40
N ASN A 57 18.97 1.39 -1.17
CA ASN A 57 20.17 0.90 -1.86
C ASN A 57 20.53 -0.56 -1.54
N TRP A 58 19.93 -1.18 -0.52
CA TRP A 58 20.18 -2.57 -0.16
C TRP A 58 19.19 -3.55 -0.78
N ILE A 59 18.09 -3.04 -1.37
CA ILE A 59 16.90 -3.81 -1.72
C ILE A 59 16.39 -3.56 -3.14
N GLN A 60 17.23 -3.11 -4.06
CA GLN A 60 16.79 -2.86 -5.44
C GLN A 60 16.25 -4.12 -6.12
N TRP A 61 16.68 -5.30 -5.69
CA TRP A 61 16.18 -6.60 -6.13
C TRP A 61 14.75 -6.93 -5.66
N TYR A 62 14.09 -6.03 -4.89
CA TYR A 62 12.64 -6.15 -4.61
C TYR A 62 11.80 -6.11 -5.89
N GLU A 63 12.31 -5.57 -6.99
CA GLU A 63 11.65 -5.68 -8.30
C GLU A 63 11.43 -7.13 -8.76
N TYR A 64 12.20 -8.09 -8.21
CA TYR A 64 12.03 -9.52 -8.47
C TYR A 64 11.13 -10.20 -7.44
N THR A 65 11.29 -9.89 -6.17
CA THR A 65 10.76 -10.68 -5.06
C THR A 65 9.74 -9.97 -4.18
N GLY A 66 9.63 -8.65 -4.31
CA GLY A 66 8.89 -7.82 -3.36
C GLY A 66 9.46 -7.86 -1.94
N VAL A 67 8.67 -7.37 -1.01
CA VAL A 67 8.97 -7.35 0.45
C VAL A 67 9.23 -8.76 0.99
N SER A 68 8.57 -9.79 0.45
CA SER A 68 8.75 -11.18 0.90
C SER A 68 10.19 -11.67 0.74
N GLY A 69 10.92 -11.21 -0.28
CA GLY A 69 12.35 -11.47 -0.41
C GLY A 69 13.17 -10.86 0.72
N GLY A 70 12.81 -9.66 1.19
CA GLY A 70 13.44 -9.04 2.35
C GLY A 70 13.19 -9.81 3.64
N THR A 71 11.98 -10.29 3.86
CA THR A 71 11.65 -11.19 4.96
C THR A 71 12.49 -12.47 4.90
N LEU A 72 12.59 -13.09 3.72
CA LEU A 72 13.43 -14.28 3.51
C LEU A 72 14.90 -13.99 3.87
N TRP A 73 15.44 -12.87 3.40
CA TRP A 73 16.81 -12.46 3.68
C TRP A 73 17.07 -12.30 5.18
N ILE A 74 16.17 -11.61 5.90
CA ILE A 74 16.25 -11.45 7.36
C ILE A 74 16.29 -12.80 8.05
N ILE A 75 15.39 -13.71 7.69
CA ILE A 75 15.29 -15.02 8.34
C ILE A 75 16.55 -15.86 8.08
N ILE A 76 17.07 -15.88 6.86
CA ILE A 76 18.30 -16.63 6.51
C ILE A 76 19.48 -16.09 7.31
N VAL A 77 19.68 -14.76 7.35
CA VAL A 77 20.76 -14.14 8.12
C VAL A 77 20.65 -14.47 9.60
N ASN A 78 19.43 -14.34 10.19
CA ASN A 78 19.22 -14.67 11.60
C ASN A 78 19.45 -16.15 11.90
N LEU A 79 19.07 -17.07 11.00
CA LEU A 79 19.37 -18.49 11.17
C LEU A 79 20.89 -18.77 11.17
N PHE A 80 21.64 -18.14 10.26
CA PHE A 80 23.10 -18.31 10.24
C PHE A 80 23.77 -17.71 11.48
N LEU A 81 23.34 -16.54 11.92
CA LEU A 81 23.86 -15.92 13.13
C LEU A 81 23.50 -16.76 14.39
N PHE A 82 22.30 -17.28 14.46
CA PHE A 82 21.89 -18.18 15.52
C PHE A 82 22.73 -19.46 15.56
N LEU A 83 22.96 -20.09 14.38
CA LEU A 83 23.79 -21.28 14.27
C LEU A 83 25.25 -20.99 14.61
N LEU A 84 25.75 -19.81 14.25
CA LEU A 84 27.07 -19.35 14.61
C LEU A 84 27.21 -19.22 16.13
N LEU A 85 26.27 -18.53 16.78
CA LEU A 85 26.24 -18.35 18.23
C LEU A 85 26.18 -19.73 18.96
N LYS A 86 25.29 -20.61 18.50
CA LYS A 86 25.13 -21.94 19.08
C LYS A 86 26.43 -22.76 19.00
N ARG A 87 27.10 -22.78 17.85
CA ARG A 87 28.38 -23.48 17.69
C ARG A 87 29.49 -22.88 18.55
N TRP A 88 29.53 -21.54 18.62
CA TRP A 88 30.48 -20.84 19.47
C TRP A 88 30.29 -21.20 20.95
N MET A 89 29.07 -21.24 21.44
CA MET A 89 28.74 -21.63 22.82
C MET A 89 29.09 -23.09 23.12
N ASN A 90 29.03 -23.96 22.11
CA ASN A 90 29.36 -25.40 22.23
C ASN A 90 30.87 -25.68 21.96
N ASN A 91 31.69 -24.68 21.76
CA ASN A 91 33.11 -24.81 21.37
C ASN A 91 33.33 -25.60 20.06
N GLU A 92 32.35 -25.56 19.15
CA GLU A 92 32.40 -26.19 17.83
C GLU A 92 33.11 -25.28 16.81
N GLU A 93 33.63 -25.86 15.69
CA GLU A 93 34.23 -25.09 14.61
C GLU A 93 33.20 -24.11 13.97
N THR A 94 33.57 -22.82 13.89
CA THR A 94 32.69 -21.74 13.41
C THR A 94 33.11 -21.17 12.05
N LYS A 95 34.26 -21.53 11.47
CA LYS A 95 34.83 -20.92 10.25
C LYS A 95 33.83 -20.93 9.09
N LYS A 96 33.25 -22.10 8.77
CA LYS A 96 32.30 -22.26 7.66
C LYS A 96 31.05 -21.40 7.84
N ILE A 97 30.47 -21.38 9.04
CA ILE A 97 29.21 -20.64 9.29
C ILE A 97 29.46 -19.12 9.31
N ARG A 98 30.64 -18.66 9.77
CA ARG A 98 31.03 -17.24 9.67
C ARG A 98 31.12 -16.77 8.23
N ILE A 99 31.75 -17.56 7.36
CA ILE A 99 31.83 -17.26 5.92
C ILE A 99 30.42 -17.20 5.30
N LEU A 100 29.55 -18.19 5.57
CA LEU A 100 28.18 -18.23 5.07
C LEU A 100 27.35 -17.04 5.56
N SER A 101 27.50 -16.63 6.82
CA SER A 101 26.84 -15.44 7.37
C SER A 101 27.28 -14.17 6.64
N GLY A 102 28.58 -14.01 6.41
CA GLY A 102 29.13 -12.88 5.65
C GLY A 102 28.61 -12.83 4.22
N ILE A 103 28.58 -13.97 3.53
CA ILE A 103 28.03 -14.11 2.18
C ILE A 103 26.54 -13.77 2.15
N ALA A 104 25.76 -14.28 3.10
CA ALA A 104 24.32 -14.01 3.18
C ALA A 104 24.00 -12.53 3.40
N ILE A 105 24.87 -11.79 4.06
CA ILE A 105 24.71 -10.34 4.25
C ILE A 105 25.17 -9.58 2.99
N ALA A 106 26.36 -9.91 2.47
CA ALA A 106 27.03 -9.10 1.45
C ALA A 106 26.42 -9.27 0.04
N ILE A 107 26.06 -10.49 -0.35
CA ILE A 107 25.59 -10.77 -1.72
C ILE A 107 24.32 -9.98 -2.07
N PRO A 108 23.25 -9.96 -1.25
CA PRO A 108 22.03 -9.20 -1.61
C PRO A 108 22.31 -7.69 -1.74
N ILE A 109 23.23 -7.13 -0.96
CA ILE A 109 23.62 -5.72 -1.06
C ILE A 109 24.37 -5.46 -2.36
N LEU A 110 25.32 -6.33 -2.73
CA LEU A 110 26.06 -6.21 -4.00
C LEU A 110 25.11 -6.35 -5.21
N VAL A 111 24.23 -7.33 -5.19
CA VAL A 111 23.19 -7.50 -6.23
C VAL A 111 22.33 -6.25 -6.32
N SER A 112 21.92 -5.68 -5.19
CA SER A 112 21.12 -4.45 -5.16
C SER A 112 21.82 -3.29 -5.88
N ILE A 113 23.12 -3.10 -5.64
CA ILE A 113 23.89 -2.03 -6.29
C ILE A 113 23.96 -2.25 -7.81
N LEU A 114 24.16 -3.49 -8.26
CA LEU A 114 24.21 -3.83 -9.68
C LEU A 114 22.85 -3.61 -10.36
N VAL A 115 21.78 -4.06 -9.73
CA VAL A 115 20.41 -3.88 -10.22
C VAL A 115 20.06 -2.39 -10.33
N LYS A 116 20.42 -1.58 -9.33
CA LYS A 116 20.22 -0.12 -9.37
C LYS A 116 20.91 0.51 -10.58
N ARG A 117 22.19 0.23 -10.78
CA ARG A 117 22.97 0.78 -11.90
C ARG A 117 22.41 0.37 -13.26
N SER A 118 22.03 -0.90 -13.40
CA SER A 118 21.42 -1.40 -14.63
C SER A 118 20.13 -0.67 -14.95
N PHE A 119 19.26 -0.48 -13.94
CA PHE A 119 18.00 0.22 -14.11
C PHE A 119 18.20 1.71 -14.44
N GLU A 120 19.07 2.41 -13.73
CA GLU A 120 19.35 3.83 -13.97
C GLU A 120 19.86 4.08 -15.42
N HIS A 121 20.68 3.17 -15.94
CA HIS A 121 21.15 3.24 -17.32
C HIS A 121 20.01 3.02 -18.35
N SER A 122 19.08 2.12 -18.07
CA SER A 122 17.95 1.85 -18.97
C SER A 122 16.94 3.00 -19.03
N ILE A 123 16.65 3.64 -17.89
CA ILE A 123 15.63 4.68 -17.80
C ILE A 123 16.03 6.00 -18.47
N GLU A 124 17.33 6.28 -18.65
CA GLU A 124 17.82 7.47 -19.35
C GLU A 124 17.34 7.53 -20.80
N GLN A 125 16.94 6.41 -21.37
CA GLN A 125 16.47 6.31 -22.76
C GLN A 125 14.96 6.56 -22.92
N GLU A 126 14.16 6.41 -21.84
CA GLU A 126 12.71 6.63 -21.85
C GLU A 126 12.34 8.02 -21.31
N LYS A 127 11.93 8.95 -22.19
CA LYS A 127 11.59 10.34 -21.79
C LYS A 127 10.12 10.67 -22.07
N ARG A 128 9.20 10.04 -21.33
CA ARG A 128 7.79 10.46 -21.31
C ARG A 128 7.53 11.31 -20.06
N ASN A 129 7.96 12.57 -20.10
CA ASN A 129 7.81 13.52 -19.01
C ASN A 129 6.34 13.71 -18.64
N PHE A 130 6.04 13.69 -17.35
CA PHE A 130 4.70 13.86 -16.79
C PHE A 130 4.78 14.74 -15.54
N GLU A 131 4.42 16.00 -15.70
CA GLU A 131 4.45 16.97 -14.61
C GLU A 131 3.17 16.88 -13.76
N VAL A 132 3.33 16.82 -12.45
CA VAL A 132 2.25 16.68 -11.47
C VAL A 132 2.35 17.77 -10.42
N VAL A 133 1.22 18.34 -10.02
CA VAL A 133 1.11 19.21 -8.86
C VAL A 133 0.45 18.45 -7.72
N LEU A 134 1.12 18.38 -6.57
CA LEU A 134 0.64 17.73 -5.34
C LEU A 134 0.25 18.80 -4.33
N VAL A 135 -0.97 18.76 -3.85
CA VAL A 135 -1.48 19.75 -2.89
C VAL A 135 -1.60 19.15 -1.49
N GLN A 136 -0.94 19.78 -0.52
CA GLN A 136 -1.07 19.49 0.90
C GLN A 136 -1.78 20.67 1.59
N PRO A 137 -3.11 20.62 1.77
CA PRO A 137 -3.88 21.75 2.24
C PRO A 137 -3.80 21.99 3.74
N ASN A 138 -3.28 21.03 4.49
CA ASN A 138 -3.15 21.04 5.94
C ASN A 138 -4.44 21.44 6.67
N ILE A 139 -5.54 20.74 6.35
CA ILE A 139 -6.83 20.90 7.03
C ILE A 139 -6.86 19.95 8.23
N ASP A 140 -7.06 20.48 9.44
CA ASP A 140 -7.12 19.68 10.67
C ASP A 140 -8.23 18.60 10.54
N PRO A 141 -7.88 17.29 10.58
CA PRO A 141 -8.85 16.22 10.42
C PRO A 141 -9.85 16.11 11.59
N TYR A 142 -9.50 16.66 12.76
CA TYR A 142 -10.32 16.58 13.96
C TYR A 142 -11.27 17.76 14.12
N ASN A 143 -10.81 18.97 13.79
CA ASN A 143 -11.53 20.21 14.11
C ASN A 143 -12.09 20.94 12.88
N GLU A 144 -11.47 20.82 11.70
CA GLU A 144 -11.81 21.64 10.53
C GLU A 144 -12.43 20.84 9.37
N LYS A 145 -11.99 19.58 9.19
CA LYS A 145 -12.26 18.82 7.97
C LYS A 145 -13.74 18.64 7.67
N PHE A 146 -14.56 18.37 8.70
CA PHE A 146 -15.98 18.12 8.57
C PHE A 146 -16.86 19.31 8.95
N THR A 147 -16.28 20.34 9.52
CA THR A 147 -16.99 21.57 9.93
C THR A 147 -16.77 22.72 8.95
N GLY A 148 -15.68 22.70 8.18
CA GLY A 148 -15.39 23.69 7.16
C GLY A 148 -16.35 23.59 5.97
N GLY A 149 -16.86 24.73 5.49
CA GLY A 149 -17.79 24.75 4.36
C GLY A 149 -17.13 24.23 3.07
N PRO A 150 -17.81 23.43 2.24
CA PRO A 150 -17.25 22.83 1.01
C PRO A 150 -16.66 23.86 0.04
N HIS A 151 -17.27 25.05 -0.02
CA HIS A 151 -16.78 26.14 -0.88
C HIS A 151 -15.45 26.72 -0.42
N ALA A 152 -15.26 26.88 0.89
CA ALA A 152 -14.02 27.43 1.45
C ALA A 152 -12.84 26.46 1.21
N GLN A 153 -13.06 25.17 1.50
CA GLN A 153 -12.07 24.12 1.24
C GLN A 153 -11.73 24.01 -0.26
N THR A 154 -12.73 24.00 -1.14
CA THR A 154 -12.53 23.97 -2.60
C THR A 154 -11.72 25.19 -3.07
N ASN A 155 -12.02 26.41 -2.57
CA ASN A 155 -11.26 27.61 -2.92
C ASN A 155 -9.80 27.49 -2.47
N LYS A 156 -9.57 27.02 -1.24
CA LYS A 156 -8.22 26.79 -0.71
C LYS A 156 -7.43 25.82 -1.61
N PHE A 157 -8.03 24.68 -1.98
CA PHE A 157 -7.39 23.69 -2.84
C PHE A 157 -6.99 24.28 -4.21
N ILE A 158 -7.90 25.01 -4.86
CA ILE A 158 -7.66 25.62 -6.16
C ILE A 158 -6.61 26.74 -6.05
N GLN A 159 -6.65 27.54 -4.99
CA GLN A 159 -5.66 28.60 -4.75
C GLN A 159 -4.26 28.01 -4.56
N LEU A 160 -4.12 26.96 -3.75
CA LEU A 160 -2.85 26.29 -3.54
C LEU A 160 -2.32 25.69 -4.84
N ALA A 161 -3.15 24.94 -5.58
CA ALA A 161 -2.73 24.37 -6.87
C ALA A 161 -2.24 25.46 -7.83
N ASN A 162 -2.94 26.61 -7.93
CA ASN A 162 -2.57 27.73 -8.80
C ASN A 162 -1.15 28.26 -8.54
N SER A 163 -0.62 28.11 -7.32
CA SER A 163 0.72 28.63 -6.98
C SER A 163 1.86 27.89 -7.69
N LYS A 164 1.60 26.65 -8.18
CA LYS A 164 2.63 25.80 -8.83
C LYS A 164 2.23 25.26 -10.21
N ILE A 165 1.02 25.54 -10.69
CA ILE A 165 0.58 25.13 -12.04
C ILE A 165 1.48 25.79 -13.09
N THR A 166 1.90 24.99 -14.08
CA THR A 166 2.61 25.42 -15.29
C THR A 166 1.85 24.96 -16.54
N PRO A 167 2.18 25.46 -17.73
CA PRO A 167 1.61 24.96 -18.99
C PRO A 167 1.90 23.48 -19.28
N ASN A 168 2.91 22.91 -18.60
CA ASN A 168 3.31 21.50 -18.74
C ASN A 168 2.58 20.57 -17.78
N THR A 169 1.88 21.10 -16.77
CA THR A 169 1.16 20.30 -15.76
C THR A 169 0.12 19.41 -16.43
N LYS A 170 0.15 18.10 -16.13
CA LYS A 170 -0.75 17.09 -16.70
C LYS A 170 -1.77 16.58 -15.69
N LEU A 171 -1.44 16.63 -14.40
CA LEU A 171 -2.26 16.11 -13.32
C LEU A 171 -2.11 16.97 -12.07
N VAL A 172 -3.22 17.29 -11.44
CA VAL A 172 -3.26 17.90 -10.09
C VAL A 172 -3.84 16.88 -9.13
N ILE A 173 -3.17 16.63 -8.00
CA ILE A 173 -3.59 15.64 -7.02
C ILE A 173 -3.91 16.32 -5.69
N PHE A 174 -5.14 16.09 -5.22
CA PHE A 174 -5.61 16.46 -3.89
C PHE A 174 -5.67 15.23 -2.99
N PRO A 175 -5.59 15.37 -1.66
CA PRO A 175 -5.49 14.25 -0.75
C PRO A 175 -6.77 13.42 -0.62
N GLU A 176 -6.69 12.34 0.19
CA GLU A 176 -7.80 11.48 0.57
C GLU A 176 -8.93 12.26 1.24
N THR A 177 -10.17 11.93 0.87
CA THR A 177 -11.40 12.57 1.41
C THR A 177 -11.30 14.11 1.44
N ALA A 178 -10.68 14.71 0.41
CA ALA A 178 -10.62 16.15 0.24
C ALA A 178 -12.04 16.74 0.03
N LEU A 179 -12.91 15.98 -0.65
CA LEU A 179 -14.36 16.22 -0.60
C LEU A 179 -14.90 15.48 0.62
N SER A 180 -14.95 16.17 1.76
CA SER A 180 -15.22 15.60 3.09
C SER A 180 -16.70 15.31 3.37
N PHE A 181 -17.61 15.77 2.51
CA PHE A 181 -19.06 15.48 2.59
C PHE A 181 -19.44 14.36 1.62
N SER A 182 -20.41 13.53 2.02
CA SER A 182 -20.87 12.43 1.19
C SER A 182 -21.88 12.88 0.15
N PHE A 183 -21.73 12.40 -1.09
CA PHE A 183 -22.65 12.69 -2.19
C PHE A 183 -22.84 11.45 -3.08
N PHE A 184 -24.00 11.39 -3.77
CA PHE A 184 -24.26 10.36 -4.78
C PHE A 184 -23.39 10.59 -6.02
N GLU A 185 -22.68 9.55 -6.50
CA GLU A 185 -21.74 9.67 -7.62
C GLU A 185 -22.37 10.21 -8.90
N ASN A 186 -23.64 9.89 -9.15
CA ASN A 186 -24.40 10.38 -10.30
C ASN A 186 -24.85 11.84 -10.15
N GLU A 187 -24.71 12.44 -8.97
CA GLU A 187 -25.17 13.81 -8.66
C GLU A 187 -24.04 14.81 -8.46
N PHE A 188 -22.78 14.41 -8.59
CA PHE A 188 -21.63 15.32 -8.43
C PHE A 188 -21.76 16.59 -9.28
N HIS A 189 -22.31 16.45 -10.50
CA HIS A 189 -22.52 17.58 -11.42
C HIS A 189 -23.54 18.61 -10.92
N ARG A 190 -24.38 18.25 -9.93
CA ARG A 190 -25.38 19.14 -9.30
C ARG A 190 -24.82 19.90 -8.10
N LEU A 191 -23.65 19.53 -7.61
CA LEU A 191 -23.04 20.18 -6.48
C LEU A 191 -22.57 21.60 -6.83
N SER A 192 -22.81 22.53 -5.95
CA SER A 192 -22.43 23.95 -6.15
C SER A 192 -20.93 24.20 -6.32
N ILE A 193 -20.09 23.25 -5.88
CA ILE A 193 -18.62 23.28 -6.07
C ILE A 193 -18.17 22.74 -7.43
N TYR A 194 -19.01 21.95 -8.12
CA TYR A 194 -18.67 21.31 -9.39
C TYR A 194 -18.14 22.27 -10.45
N PRO A 195 -18.81 23.44 -10.71
CA PRO A 195 -18.31 24.39 -11.69
C PRO A 195 -16.89 24.90 -11.40
N LYS A 196 -16.51 25.01 -10.12
CA LYS A 196 -15.18 25.44 -9.72
C LYS A 196 -14.09 24.47 -10.19
N TYR A 197 -14.31 23.15 -10.00
CA TYR A 197 -13.38 22.12 -10.46
C TYR A 197 -13.32 22.04 -11.98
N ILE A 198 -14.45 22.13 -12.69
CA ILE A 198 -14.48 22.10 -14.15
C ILE A 198 -13.74 23.31 -14.74
N ASN A 199 -13.99 24.51 -14.19
CA ASN A 199 -13.30 25.73 -14.61
C ASN A 199 -11.79 25.64 -14.34
N ALA A 200 -11.39 25.02 -13.21
CA ALA A 200 -9.98 24.79 -12.89
C ALA A 200 -9.33 23.83 -13.88
N VAL A 201 -9.94 22.68 -14.15
CA VAL A 201 -9.46 21.68 -15.13
C VAL A 201 -9.32 22.30 -16.53
N GLN A 202 -10.30 23.12 -16.95
CA GLN A 202 -10.25 23.80 -18.24
C GLN A 202 -9.10 24.82 -18.31
N ARG A 203 -8.94 25.64 -17.28
CA ARG A 203 -7.90 26.69 -17.21
C ARG A 203 -6.49 26.08 -17.12
N TRP A 204 -6.31 25.01 -16.35
CA TRP A 204 -5.03 24.34 -16.17
C TRP A 204 -4.63 23.46 -17.35
N GLY A 205 -5.60 22.98 -18.13
CA GLY A 205 -5.35 21.98 -19.16
C GLY A 205 -4.91 20.62 -18.57
N ALA A 206 -5.12 20.41 -17.27
CA ALA A 206 -4.68 19.25 -16.51
C ALA A 206 -5.88 18.49 -15.94
N ASP A 207 -5.79 17.17 -15.85
CA ASP A 207 -6.77 16.34 -15.13
C ASP A 207 -6.60 16.52 -13.59
N VAL A 208 -7.66 16.25 -12.84
CA VAL A 208 -7.65 16.33 -11.36
C VAL A 208 -7.95 14.97 -10.77
N LEU A 209 -7.07 14.49 -9.88
CA LEU A 209 -7.30 13.35 -9.00
C LEU A 209 -7.59 13.87 -7.59
N ILE A 210 -8.73 13.50 -7.01
CA ILE A 210 -9.15 13.98 -5.69
C ILE A 210 -9.82 12.85 -4.90
N GLY A 211 -9.53 12.79 -3.61
CA GLY A 211 -10.22 11.88 -2.69
C GLY A 211 -11.61 12.41 -2.32
N ALA A 212 -12.60 11.53 -2.25
CA ALA A 212 -13.99 11.88 -1.99
C ALA A 212 -14.70 10.84 -1.13
N SER A 213 -15.64 11.29 -0.31
CA SER A 213 -16.65 10.44 0.31
C SER A 213 -17.85 10.33 -0.61
N THR A 214 -18.14 9.12 -1.12
CA THR A 214 -19.21 8.93 -2.11
C THR A 214 -20.26 7.94 -1.65
N MET A 215 -21.43 7.97 -2.30
CA MET A 215 -22.54 7.06 -2.04
C MET A 215 -23.07 6.47 -3.33
N LYS A 216 -23.55 5.21 -3.22
CA LYS A 216 -24.37 4.56 -4.26
C LYS A 216 -25.64 3.98 -3.69
N ARG A 217 -26.73 4.05 -4.45
CA ARG A 217 -28.01 3.44 -4.12
C ARG A 217 -28.22 2.18 -4.93
N PHE A 218 -28.73 1.14 -4.28
CA PHE A 218 -29.00 -0.18 -4.85
C PHE A 218 -30.45 -0.60 -4.54
N LYS A 219 -31.06 -1.40 -5.42
CA LYS A 219 -32.38 -1.96 -5.17
C LYS A 219 -32.38 -3.08 -4.12
N ASN A 220 -31.28 -3.85 -4.07
CA ASN A 220 -31.12 -4.99 -3.16
C ASN A 220 -29.86 -4.82 -2.32
N LYS A 221 -29.83 -5.44 -1.15
CA LYS A 221 -28.62 -5.53 -0.31
C LYS A 221 -27.49 -6.17 -1.09
N ARG A 222 -26.34 -5.49 -1.18
CA ARG A 222 -25.18 -5.92 -1.97
C ARG A 222 -24.07 -6.51 -1.10
N SER A 223 -23.84 -5.90 0.05
CA SER A 223 -22.76 -6.27 0.97
C SER A 223 -23.19 -6.00 2.41
N LYS A 224 -22.32 -6.31 3.37
CA LYS A 224 -22.51 -5.93 4.78
C LYS A 224 -22.49 -4.42 5.01
N ALA A 225 -21.87 -3.65 4.11
CA ALA A 225 -21.86 -2.18 4.15
C ALA A 225 -23.18 -1.55 3.68
N SER A 226 -24.10 -2.34 3.11
CA SER A 226 -25.40 -1.85 2.61
C SER A 226 -26.32 -1.49 3.78
N ARG A 227 -26.75 -0.23 3.84
CA ARG A 227 -27.70 0.30 4.82
C ARG A 227 -29.06 0.44 4.17
N GLU A 228 -30.06 -0.11 4.82
CA GLU A 228 -31.45 -0.05 4.33
C GLU A 228 -32.02 1.35 4.51
N ASN A 229 -32.65 1.84 3.47
CA ASN A 229 -33.39 3.12 3.47
C ASN A 229 -34.87 2.88 3.78
N PRO A 230 -35.59 3.91 4.23
CA PRO A 230 -37.06 3.80 4.52
C PRO A 230 -37.90 3.36 3.32
N ASP A 231 -37.42 3.56 2.08
CA ASP A 231 -38.07 3.17 0.85
C ASP A 231 -37.74 1.73 0.39
N GLY A 232 -37.06 0.93 1.22
CA GLY A 232 -36.65 -0.44 0.92
C GLY A 232 -35.46 -0.55 -0.03
N THR A 233 -34.86 0.56 -0.44
CA THR A 233 -33.59 0.56 -1.17
C THR A 233 -32.39 0.50 -0.20
N PHE A 234 -31.19 0.30 -0.71
CA PHE A 234 -29.96 0.22 0.08
C PHE A 234 -28.95 1.27 -0.37
N THR A 235 -28.28 1.90 0.59
CA THR A 235 -27.19 2.85 0.34
C THR A 235 -25.88 2.30 0.87
N GLU A 236 -24.83 2.36 0.07
CA GLU A 236 -23.47 2.10 0.49
C GLU A 236 -22.64 3.38 0.41
N TYR A 237 -21.74 3.57 1.40
CA TYR A 237 -20.80 4.67 1.49
C TYR A 237 -19.41 4.18 1.12
N TYR A 238 -18.65 4.99 0.40
CA TYR A 238 -17.32 4.63 -0.10
C TYR A 238 -16.29 5.72 0.18
N ASN A 239 -15.09 5.31 0.54
CA ASN A 239 -13.90 6.13 0.40
C ASN A 239 -13.41 5.98 -1.05
N SER A 240 -13.36 7.06 -1.80
CA SER A 240 -13.20 7.00 -3.27
C SER A 240 -12.10 7.91 -3.77
N SER A 241 -11.45 7.47 -4.84
CA SER A 241 -10.71 8.34 -5.74
C SER A 241 -11.62 8.80 -6.88
N LEU A 242 -11.64 10.10 -7.14
CA LEU A 242 -12.39 10.73 -8.21
C LEU A 242 -11.41 11.34 -9.23
N LEU A 243 -11.55 10.95 -10.50
CA LEU A 243 -10.84 11.58 -11.61
C LEU A 243 -11.79 12.54 -12.36
N ILE A 244 -11.46 13.83 -12.33
CA ILE A 244 -12.17 14.89 -13.06
C ILE A 244 -11.36 15.25 -14.29
N LYS A 245 -12.00 15.17 -15.48
CA LYS A 245 -11.39 15.42 -16.79
C LYS A 245 -12.15 16.48 -17.55
N LYS A 246 -11.44 17.19 -18.43
CA LYS A 246 -12.06 18.13 -19.35
C LYS A 246 -13.05 17.41 -20.28
N ASN A 247 -14.30 17.89 -20.30
CA ASN A 247 -15.37 17.44 -21.24
C ASN A 247 -15.67 15.93 -21.21
N LEU A 248 -15.34 15.21 -20.14
CA LEU A 248 -15.60 13.78 -19.99
C LEU A 248 -16.37 13.49 -18.71
N LYS A 249 -17.07 12.36 -18.71
CA LYS A 249 -17.77 11.85 -17.52
C LYS A 249 -16.73 11.56 -16.43
N ASN A 250 -17.01 12.04 -15.22
CA ASN A 250 -16.20 11.74 -14.03
C ASN A 250 -16.12 10.24 -13.77
N LYS A 251 -14.98 9.78 -13.29
CA LYS A 251 -14.75 8.36 -12.98
C LYS A 251 -14.39 8.21 -11.51
N TYR A 252 -14.93 7.16 -10.91
CA TYR A 252 -14.71 6.79 -9.51
C TYR A 252 -14.04 5.43 -9.42
N ILE A 253 -13.14 5.30 -8.47
CA ILE A 253 -12.57 4.02 -8.02
C ILE A 253 -12.65 4.04 -6.50
N HIS A 254 -13.33 3.06 -5.92
CA HIS A 254 -13.48 2.95 -4.47
C HIS A 254 -12.25 2.27 -3.87
N LYS A 255 -12.01 2.56 -2.60
CA LYS A 255 -10.97 1.90 -1.82
C LYS A 255 -11.26 0.42 -1.68
N SER A 256 -10.26 -0.43 -1.97
CA SER A 256 -10.34 -1.89 -1.92
C SER A 256 -9.77 -2.47 -0.62
N LYS A 257 -8.81 -1.76 0.01
CA LYS A 257 -8.15 -2.21 1.25
C LYS A 257 -8.50 -1.25 2.37
N LEU A 258 -9.61 -1.54 3.04
CA LEU A 258 -10.13 -0.74 4.14
C LEU A 258 -9.31 -0.94 5.41
N VAL A 259 -9.27 0.12 6.23
CA VAL A 259 -8.59 0.08 7.54
C VAL A 259 -9.44 -0.71 8.52
N VAL A 260 -8.86 -1.78 9.04
CA VAL A 260 -9.50 -2.67 9.99
C VAL A 260 -9.80 -1.94 11.31
N GLY A 261 -11.03 -2.05 11.79
CA GLY A 261 -11.52 -1.41 13.03
C GLY A 261 -11.99 0.03 12.86
N VAL A 262 -11.71 0.66 11.70
CA VAL A 262 -12.12 2.06 11.40
C VAL A 262 -13.08 2.12 10.21
N GLU A 263 -12.67 1.56 9.08
CA GLU A 263 -13.46 1.55 7.83
C GLU A 263 -14.15 0.20 7.60
N LYS A 264 -13.69 -0.85 8.28
CA LYS A 264 -14.22 -2.21 8.15
C LYS A 264 -14.17 -2.91 9.50
N ILE A 265 -15.28 -3.56 9.86
CA ILE A 265 -15.38 -4.43 11.04
C ILE A 265 -15.26 -5.89 10.57
N PRO A 266 -14.13 -6.56 10.86
CA PRO A 266 -13.92 -7.93 10.41
C PRO A 266 -14.91 -8.89 11.03
N TYR A 267 -15.38 -9.86 10.24
CA TYR A 267 -16.29 -10.92 10.68
C TYR A 267 -17.58 -10.47 11.38
N SER A 268 -18.03 -9.21 11.16
CA SER A 268 -19.29 -8.71 11.76
C SER A 268 -20.50 -9.53 11.36
N ASP A 269 -20.50 -10.16 10.17
CA ASP A 269 -21.57 -11.08 9.75
C ASP A 269 -21.69 -12.32 10.63
N TYR A 270 -20.60 -12.77 11.25
CA TYR A 270 -20.56 -13.92 12.14
C TYR A 270 -20.63 -13.53 13.62
N PHE A 271 -20.15 -12.33 13.96
CA PHE A 271 -20.05 -11.81 15.31
C PHE A 271 -20.56 -10.37 15.38
N PRO A 272 -21.90 -10.14 15.38
CA PRO A 272 -22.48 -8.79 15.32
C PRO A 272 -22.03 -7.87 16.47
N PHE A 273 -21.71 -8.42 17.67
CA PHE A 273 -21.22 -7.66 18.81
C PHE A 273 -19.89 -6.92 18.55
N LEU A 274 -19.17 -7.29 17.49
CA LEU A 274 -17.95 -6.58 17.09
C LEU A 274 -18.24 -5.18 16.52
N GLU A 275 -19.47 -4.91 16.07
CA GLU A 275 -19.88 -3.59 15.61
C GLU A 275 -19.90 -2.55 16.73
N ASP A 276 -20.13 -2.99 17.98
CA ASP A 276 -20.12 -2.13 19.16
C ASP A 276 -18.70 -1.67 19.56
N ILE A 277 -17.67 -2.33 19.01
CA ILE A 277 -16.25 -2.04 19.28
C ILE A 277 -15.67 -1.10 18.19
N ALA A 278 -16.48 -0.70 17.21
CA ALA A 278 -16.02 0.18 16.13
C ALA A 278 -15.47 1.51 16.68
N ILE A 279 -14.29 1.90 16.17
CA ILE A 279 -13.69 3.19 16.54
C ILE A 279 -14.39 4.29 15.72
N ASP A 280 -15.07 5.20 16.41
CA ASP A 280 -15.64 6.39 15.79
C ASP A 280 -14.55 7.44 15.56
N ASN A 281 -14.15 7.62 14.31
CA ASN A 281 -13.19 8.63 13.88
C ASN A 281 -13.86 9.82 13.18
N GLY A 282 -15.12 10.16 13.52
CA GLY A 282 -15.86 11.29 12.95
C GLY A 282 -16.29 11.07 11.49
N GLY A 283 -16.29 9.83 11.02
CA GLY A 283 -16.74 9.43 9.70
C GLY A 283 -18.09 8.71 9.73
N ALA A 284 -18.41 7.96 8.68
CA ALA A 284 -19.62 7.13 8.64
C ALA A 284 -19.51 5.99 9.66
N VAL A 285 -20.48 5.87 10.53
CA VAL A 285 -20.60 4.76 11.49
C VAL A 285 -20.85 3.45 10.72
N GLY A 286 -20.07 2.40 11.00
CA GLY A 286 -20.17 1.08 10.37
C GLY A 286 -19.22 0.88 9.17
N SER A 287 -19.25 -0.30 8.56
CA SER A 287 -18.38 -0.66 7.44
C SER A 287 -18.65 0.18 6.19
N LEU A 288 -17.60 0.56 5.47
CA LEU A 288 -17.67 1.14 4.12
C LEU A 288 -17.77 0.04 3.06
N GLY A 289 -18.28 0.40 1.87
CA GLY A 289 -18.24 -0.46 0.70
C GLY A 289 -16.81 -0.60 0.15
N GLU A 290 -16.51 -1.76 -0.40
CA GLU A 290 -15.21 -2.09 -0.98
C GLU A 290 -15.30 -2.16 -2.52
N GLU A 291 -14.19 -1.86 -3.20
CA GLU A 291 -14.08 -2.14 -4.64
C GLU A 291 -13.68 -3.61 -4.83
N ASP A 292 -14.50 -4.37 -5.55
CA ASP A 292 -14.32 -5.81 -5.73
C ASP A 292 -13.09 -6.17 -6.60
N THR A 293 -12.69 -5.26 -7.48
CA THR A 293 -11.62 -5.49 -8.44
C THR A 293 -10.64 -4.32 -8.49
N VAL A 294 -9.36 -4.62 -8.55
CA VAL A 294 -8.34 -3.59 -8.73
C VAL A 294 -8.55 -2.84 -10.04
N LYS A 295 -8.53 -1.52 -9.99
CA LYS A 295 -8.76 -0.63 -11.14
C LYS A 295 -7.67 0.42 -11.25
N ILE A 296 -7.54 1.01 -12.44
CA ILE A 296 -6.66 2.14 -12.74
C ILE A 296 -7.43 3.23 -13.46
N PHE A 297 -6.94 4.47 -13.42
CA PHE A 297 -7.46 5.54 -14.24
C PHE A 297 -6.64 5.71 -15.52
N LYS A 298 -7.34 5.94 -16.63
CA LYS A 298 -6.75 6.48 -17.84
C LYS A 298 -6.99 7.98 -17.86
N THR A 299 -5.92 8.76 -17.64
CA THR A 299 -5.92 10.22 -17.75
C THR A 299 -5.87 10.63 -19.22
N SER A 300 -5.82 11.92 -19.49
CA SER A 300 -5.64 12.44 -20.86
C SER A 300 -4.23 12.16 -21.41
N ASN A 301 -3.25 11.89 -20.55
CA ASN A 301 -1.84 11.80 -20.92
C ASN A 301 -1.16 10.48 -20.54
N GLY A 302 -1.83 9.57 -19.84
CA GLY A 302 -1.25 8.29 -19.41
C GLY A 302 -2.15 7.54 -18.41
N ALA A 303 -1.73 6.38 -17.97
CA ALA A 303 -2.45 5.55 -17.02
C ALA A 303 -1.88 5.70 -15.60
N ILE A 304 -2.72 5.95 -14.60
CA ILE A 304 -2.31 6.14 -13.22
C ILE A 304 -2.97 5.13 -12.29
N ALA A 305 -2.25 4.70 -11.26
CA ALA A 305 -2.76 3.90 -10.15
C ALA A 305 -3.24 4.84 -9.04
N PRO A 306 -4.55 5.01 -8.81
CA PRO A 306 -5.01 5.66 -7.60
C PRO A 306 -4.84 4.69 -6.42
N ILE A 307 -4.15 5.13 -5.38
CA ILE A 307 -3.86 4.34 -4.19
C ILE A 307 -4.34 5.16 -2.99
N VAL A 308 -5.38 4.68 -2.31
CA VAL A 308 -5.97 5.42 -1.20
C VAL A 308 -5.34 4.97 0.12
N CYS A 309 -4.47 5.82 0.69
CA CYS A 309 -3.94 5.70 2.05
C CYS A 309 -3.38 4.30 2.35
N TYR A 310 -4.07 3.53 3.19
CA TYR A 310 -3.72 2.19 3.65
C TYR A 310 -3.49 1.17 2.52
N GLU A 311 -4.04 1.37 1.33
CA GLU A 311 -3.79 0.50 0.17
C GLU A 311 -2.30 0.44 -0.21
N SER A 312 -1.56 1.52 0.05
CA SER A 312 -0.12 1.61 -0.25
C SER A 312 0.75 0.63 0.54
N ILE A 313 0.26 0.08 1.64
CA ILE A 313 1.00 -0.92 2.41
C ILE A 313 0.85 -2.34 1.86
N TYR A 314 -0.05 -2.58 0.89
CA TYR A 314 -0.30 -3.87 0.26
C TYR A 314 0.51 -4.01 -1.04
N PRO A 315 1.64 -4.74 -1.05
CA PRO A 315 2.50 -4.86 -2.24
C PRO A 315 1.76 -5.45 -3.44
N GLU A 316 1.00 -6.52 -3.23
CA GLU A 316 0.26 -7.24 -4.28
C GLU A 316 -0.81 -6.37 -4.93
N PHE A 317 -1.51 -5.52 -4.16
CA PHE A 317 -2.52 -4.59 -4.67
C PHE A 317 -1.91 -3.59 -5.65
N VAL A 318 -0.78 -2.98 -5.27
CA VAL A 318 -0.07 -2.02 -6.13
C VAL A 318 0.53 -2.69 -7.36
N ALA A 319 1.08 -3.90 -7.19
CA ALA A 319 1.60 -4.70 -8.31
C ALA A 319 0.50 -5.03 -9.33
N GLU A 320 -0.73 -5.34 -8.86
CA GLU A 320 -1.84 -5.61 -9.76
C GLU A 320 -2.27 -4.36 -10.56
N GLN A 321 -2.23 -3.17 -9.96
CA GLN A 321 -2.48 -1.93 -10.70
C GLN A 321 -1.44 -1.74 -11.82
N CYS A 322 -0.15 -2.00 -11.53
CA CYS A 322 0.91 -1.97 -12.56
C CYS A 322 0.70 -3.05 -13.63
N ARG A 323 0.27 -4.24 -13.25
CA ARG A 323 -0.08 -5.33 -14.18
C ARG A 323 -1.20 -4.92 -15.14
N LYS A 324 -2.17 -4.12 -14.65
CA LYS A 324 -3.27 -3.55 -15.45
C LYS A 324 -2.84 -2.33 -16.28
N GLY A 325 -1.57 -1.93 -16.23
CA GLY A 325 -0.97 -0.92 -17.08
C GLY A 325 -0.82 0.46 -16.45
N ALA A 326 -0.82 0.58 -15.12
CA ALA A 326 -0.50 1.84 -14.47
C ALA A 326 0.97 2.23 -14.73
N GLU A 327 1.18 3.47 -15.15
CA GLU A 327 2.48 4.04 -15.52
C GLU A 327 3.04 4.95 -14.43
N LEU A 328 2.18 5.44 -13.51
CA LEU A 328 2.51 6.30 -12.38
C LEU A 328 1.69 5.85 -11.16
N LEU A 329 2.30 5.79 -9.99
CA LEU A 329 1.63 5.51 -8.72
C LEU A 329 1.21 6.83 -8.05
N CYS A 330 -0.07 6.98 -7.76
CA CYS A 330 -0.64 8.20 -7.18
C CYS A 330 -1.28 7.87 -5.83
N VAL A 331 -0.55 8.11 -4.73
CA VAL A 331 -1.07 7.91 -3.38
C VAL A 331 -1.79 9.18 -2.91
N ILE A 332 -3.02 9.02 -2.46
CA ILE A 332 -3.79 10.07 -1.76
C ILE A 332 -4.06 9.62 -0.34
N THR A 333 -3.78 10.46 0.66
CA THR A 333 -3.81 10.03 2.06
C THR A 333 -4.16 11.15 3.04
N ASN A 334 -4.52 10.75 4.25
CA ASN A 334 -4.71 11.64 5.39
C ASN A 334 -4.05 11.02 6.64
N ASP A 335 -2.74 11.21 6.77
CA ASP A 335 -1.95 10.63 7.86
C ASP A 335 -2.16 11.34 9.22
N GLY A 336 -2.89 12.46 9.24
CA GLY A 336 -3.16 13.24 10.46
C GLY A 336 -3.82 12.46 11.60
N TRP A 337 -4.55 11.38 11.26
CA TRP A 337 -5.19 10.49 12.23
C TRP A 337 -4.20 9.83 13.21
N TRP A 338 -2.92 9.75 12.86
CA TRP A 338 -1.92 9.12 13.74
C TRP A 338 -1.21 10.09 14.68
N GLY A 339 -1.48 11.41 14.59
CA GLY A 339 -0.73 12.42 15.32
C GLY A 339 0.76 12.38 14.98
N ASP A 340 1.61 13.06 15.75
CA ASP A 340 3.08 13.03 15.55
C ASP A 340 3.69 11.74 16.14
N THR A 341 3.40 10.62 15.48
CA THR A 341 3.92 9.30 15.84
C THR A 341 4.81 8.74 14.73
N PRO A 342 5.57 7.66 14.99
CA PRO A 342 6.31 6.97 13.93
C PRO A 342 5.44 6.45 12.79
N GLY A 343 4.12 6.31 12.98
CA GLY A 343 3.20 5.71 12.02
C GLY A 343 3.22 6.38 10.65
N TYR A 344 3.07 7.71 10.60
CA TYR A 344 3.08 8.45 9.32
C TYR A 344 4.45 8.39 8.62
N LYS A 345 5.56 8.37 9.40
CA LYS A 345 6.93 8.25 8.87
C LYS A 345 7.14 6.89 8.22
N GLN A 346 6.66 5.82 8.86
CA GLN A 346 6.69 4.46 8.32
C GLN A 346 5.81 4.35 7.07
N HIS A 347 4.57 4.87 7.12
CA HIS A 347 3.65 4.86 5.99
C HIS A 347 4.25 5.55 4.75
N PHE A 348 4.88 6.71 4.95
CA PHE A 348 5.62 7.39 3.88
C PHE A 348 6.80 6.54 3.37
N SER A 349 7.56 5.93 4.27
CA SER A 349 8.72 5.13 3.88
C SER A 349 8.34 3.86 3.10
N PHE A 350 7.17 3.25 3.38
CA PHE A 350 6.68 2.07 2.65
C PHE A 350 6.32 2.39 1.20
N ALA A 351 5.94 3.62 0.89
CA ALA A 351 5.74 4.06 -0.49
C ALA A 351 7.02 3.90 -1.35
N ARG A 352 8.22 4.04 -0.75
CA ARG A 352 9.50 3.81 -1.41
C ARG A 352 9.67 2.37 -1.87
N LEU A 353 9.14 1.41 -1.11
CA LEU A 353 9.14 -0.02 -1.48
C LEU A 353 8.26 -0.25 -2.70
N ARG A 354 7.07 0.35 -2.73
CA ARG A 354 6.14 0.26 -3.88
C ARG A 354 6.77 0.77 -5.17
N ALA A 355 7.53 1.86 -5.08
CA ALA A 355 8.25 2.41 -6.22
C ALA A 355 9.31 1.43 -6.77
N ILE A 356 10.12 0.82 -5.90
CA ILE A 356 11.16 -0.16 -6.28
C ILE A 356 10.54 -1.44 -6.86
N GLU A 357 9.55 -2.02 -6.17
CA GLU A 357 8.91 -3.27 -6.56
C GLU A 357 8.32 -3.21 -7.97
N ASN A 358 7.81 -2.04 -8.34
CA ASN A 358 7.10 -1.87 -9.60
C ASN A 358 7.89 -1.05 -10.64
N ARG A 359 9.04 -0.51 -10.30
CA ARG A 359 9.81 0.43 -11.13
C ARG A 359 8.93 1.54 -11.69
N ARG A 360 8.24 2.23 -10.76
CA ARG A 360 7.36 3.37 -11.10
C ARG A 360 7.72 4.58 -10.27
N TRP A 361 7.60 5.74 -10.87
CA TRP A 361 7.51 6.96 -10.10
C TRP A 361 6.28 6.89 -9.20
N LEU A 362 6.43 7.37 -7.98
CA LEU A 362 5.34 7.47 -7.01
C LEU A 362 5.21 8.92 -6.56
N VAL A 363 4.01 9.45 -6.68
CA VAL A 363 3.64 10.76 -6.17
C VAL A 363 2.60 10.59 -5.07
N ARG A 364 2.77 11.33 -3.98
CA ARG A 364 1.92 11.22 -2.80
C ARG A 364 1.42 12.59 -2.39
N SER A 365 0.10 12.76 -2.33
CA SER A 365 -0.57 13.94 -1.79
C SER A 365 -1.20 13.57 -0.45
N ALA A 366 -0.76 14.20 0.63
CA ALA A 366 -1.29 14.07 1.98
C ALA A 366 -2.08 15.30 2.38
N ASN A 367 -3.04 15.16 3.29
CA ASN A 367 -3.73 16.32 3.85
C ASN A 367 -2.84 17.03 4.87
N THR A 368 -2.58 16.42 6.03
CA THR A 368 -1.72 16.91 7.12
C THR A 368 -0.46 16.08 7.30
N GLY A 369 -0.28 15.04 6.49
CA GLY A 369 0.86 14.12 6.52
C GLY A 369 2.08 14.64 5.79
N LYS A 370 2.83 13.71 5.19
CA LYS A 370 3.94 14.04 4.29
C LYS A 370 3.53 13.76 2.85
N SER A 371 3.48 14.80 2.04
CA SER A 371 3.44 14.68 0.58
C SER A 371 4.85 14.42 0.05
N GLY A 372 4.99 13.83 -1.13
CA GLY A 372 6.32 13.61 -1.68
C GLY A 372 6.35 12.98 -3.06
N VAL A 373 7.53 13.05 -3.65
CA VAL A 373 7.88 12.52 -4.97
C VAL A 373 8.98 11.50 -4.78
N ILE A 374 8.73 10.27 -5.22
CA ILE A 374 9.64 9.14 -5.03
C ILE A 374 9.99 8.57 -6.40
N SER A 375 11.29 8.42 -6.65
CA SER A 375 11.82 7.83 -7.89
C SER A 375 11.56 6.32 -7.96
N PRO A 376 11.67 5.69 -9.14
CA PRO A 376 11.56 4.23 -9.30
C PRO A 376 12.62 3.43 -8.53
N THR A 377 13.69 4.08 -8.06
CA THR A 377 14.71 3.48 -7.18
C THR A 377 14.43 3.68 -5.69
N GLY A 378 13.26 4.27 -5.36
CA GLY A 378 12.85 4.52 -3.98
C GLY A 378 13.55 5.72 -3.34
N GLU A 379 14.21 6.57 -4.12
CA GLU A 379 14.80 7.82 -3.64
C GLU A 379 13.72 8.89 -3.50
N VAL A 380 13.73 9.62 -2.38
CA VAL A 380 12.86 10.75 -2.15
C VAL A 380 13.44 11.97 -2.85
N ILE A 381 12.78 12.42 -3.91
CA ILE A 381 13.22 13.58 -4.72
C ILE A 381 12.80 14.89 -4.06
N SER A 382 11.57 14.93 -3.54
CA SER A 382 11.07 16.05 -2.74
C SER A 382 10.03 15.56 -1.76
N GLU A 383 9.92 16.22 -0.62
CA GLU A 383 8.89 15.94 0.39
C GLU A 383 8.47 17.22 1.11
N SER A 384 7.20 17.29 1.53
CA SER A 384 6.67 18.33 2.40
C SER A 384 6.99 18.05 3.86
N LYS A 385 6.79 19.06 4.71
CA LYS A 385 6.84 18.86 6.14
C LYS A 385 5.50 18.38 6.71
N TRP A 386 5.58 17.70 7.82
CA TRP A 386 4.43 17.29 8.61
C TRP A 386 3.68 18.49 9.17
N TRP A 387 2.34 18.48 9.05
CA TRP A 387 1.43 19.48 9.60
C TRP A 387 1.70 20.92 9.12
N GLU A 388 2.21 21.08 7.89
CA GLU A 388 2.37 22.36 7.21
C GLU A 388 1.59 22.35 5.89
N GLU A 389 1.12 23.52 5.48
CA GLU A 389 0.54 23.72 4.14
C GLU A 389 1.67 23.76 3.10
N ASP A 390 1.54 23.00 2.02
CA ASP A 390 2.56 22.94 0.99
C ASP A 390 1.99 22.53 -0.37
N VAL A 391 2.72 22.85 -1.42
CA VAL A 391 2.45 22.43 -2.80
C VAL A 391 3.76 21.99 -3.46
N LEU A 392 3.82 20.74 -3.91
CA LEU A 392 4.99 20.22 -4.62
C LEU A 392 4.73 20.15 -6.13
N LEU A 393 5.67 20.67 -6.91
CA LEU A 393 5.74 20.46 -8.36
C LEU A 393 6.66 19.27 -8.62
N ALA A 394 6.14 18.22 -9.23
CA ALA A 394 6.82 16.97 -9.48
C ALA A 394 7.06 16.76 -10.98
N ASN A 395 8.31 16.74 -11.40
CA ASN A 395 8.71 16.30 -12.74
C ASN A 395 8.96 14.79 -12.70
N THR A 396 8.01 14.00 -13.18
CA THR A 396 8.06 12.54 -13.21
C THR A 396 8.11 12.02 -14.65
N GLN A 397 8.19 10.70 -14.78
CA GLN A 397 8.12 10.00 -16.07
C GLN A 397 7.07 8.89 -15.98
N LEU A 398 6.38 8.64 -17.07
CA LEU A 398 5.50 7.49 -17.22
C LEU A 398 6.32 6.28 -17.66
N LEU A 399 6.31 5.22 -16.85
CA LEU A 399 7.04 3.98 -17.10
C LEU A 399 6.05 2.82 -17.25
N SER A 400 6.19 2.02 -18.29
CA SER A 400 5.24 0.94 -18.63
C SER A 400 5.82 -0.47 -18.45
N GLU A 401 7.14 -0.62 -18.42
CA GLU A 401 7.79 -1.93 -18.25
C GLU A 401 7.39 -2.61 -16.94
N LYS A 402 7.14 -3.91 -17.00
CA LYS A 402 6.73 -4.70 -15.85
C LYS A 402 7.93 -5.38 -15.21
N THR A 403 8.04 -5.26 -13.90
CA THR A 403 9.00 -6.03 -13.11
C THR A 403 8.53 -7.48 -12.97
N ILE A 404 9.40 -8.39 -12.52
CA ILE A 404 9.01 -9.76 -12.17
C ILE A 404 7.94 -9.71 -11.06
N PHE A 405 8.15 -8.87 -10.04
CA PHE A 405 7.18 -8.73 -8.96
C PHE A 405 5.83 -8.19 -9.45
N SER A 406 5.80 -7.15 -10.27
CA SER A 406 4.52 -6.65 -10.81
C SER A 406 3.81 -7.67 -11.71
N THR A 407 4.55 -8.56 -12.36
CA THR A 407 3.99 -9.61 -13.22
C THR A 407 3.40 -10.77 -12.43
N TYR A 408 4.16 -11.30 -11.47
CA TYR A 408 3.80 -12.53 -10.76
C TYR A 408 3.29 -12.29 -9.33
N GLY A 409 3.38 -11.06 -8.80
CA GLY A 409 3.00 -10.70 -7.44
C GLY A 409 3.84 -11.41 -6.38
N ASP A 410 3.27 -11.63 -5.20
CA ASP A 410 3.93 -12.32 -4.08
C ASP A 410 4.02 -13.83 -4.28
N PHE A 411 4.76 -14.26 -5.30
CA PHE A 411 4.95 -15.69 -5.58
C PHE A 411 5.73 -16.40 -4.47
N LEU A 412 6.65 -15.70 -3.78
CA LEU A 412 7.41 -16.27 -2.67
C LEU A 412 6.51 -16.60 -1.49
N GLY A 413 5.65 -15.67 -1.09
CA GLY A 413 4.70 -15.89 0.01
C GLY A 413 3.72 -17.01 -0.31
N ARG A 414 3.14 -17.03 -1.53
CA ARG A 414 2.24 -18.12 -1.98
C ARG A 414 2.92 -19.47 -1.96
N SER A 415 4.11 -19.57 -2.53
CA SER A 415 4.89 -20.82 -2.55
C SER A 415 5.26 -21.26 -1.13
N ALA A 416 5.65 -20.33 -0.28
CA ALA A 416 6.00 -20.62 1.11
C ALA A 416 4.80 -21.12 1.91
N ALA A 417 3.62 -20.52 1.73
CA ALA A 417 2.38 -20.98 2.39
C ALA A 417 2.03 -22.41 1.98
N PHE A 418 2.15 -22.73 0.69
CA PHE A 418 1.92 -24.09 0.19
C PHE A 418 2.91 -25.10 0.77
N VAL A 419 4.21 -24.79 0.75
CA VAL A 419 5.25 -25.64 1.32
C VAL A 419 5.09 -25.81 2.83
N TRP A 420 4.75 -24.72 3.55
CA TRP A 420 4.44 -24.79 4.99
C TRP A 420 3.31 -25.75 5.27
N MET A 421 2.20 -25.66 4.54
CA MET A 421 1.07 -26.58 4.67
C MET A 421 1.51 -28.04 4.50
N LEU A 422 2.29 -28.36 3.45
CA LEU A 422 2.80 -29.73 3.23
C LEU A 422 3.70 -30.23 4.35
N ILE A 423 4.64 -29.40 4.83
CA ILE A 423 5.55 -29.75 5.92
C ILE A 423 4.74 -29.97 7.22
N PHE A 424 3.73 -29.14 7.47
CA PHE A 424 2.91 -29.24 8.67
C PHE A 424 2.07 -30.54 8.67
N VAL A 425 1.41 -30.87 7.57
CA VAL A 425 0.67 -32.13 7.39
C VAL A 425 1.60 -33.34 7.54
N TYR A 426 2.79 -33.29 6.91
CA TYR A 426 3.79 -34.35 7.10
C TYR A 426 4.24 -34.51 8.56
N SER A 427 4.37 -33.42 9.29
CA SER A 427 4.73 -33.44 10.71
C SER A 427 3.65 -34.09 11.57
N ILE A 428 2.37 -33.84 11.23
CA ILE A 428 1.23 -34.50 11.88
C ILE A 428 1.26 -36.02 11.59
N SER A 429 1.48 -36.42 10.34
CA SER A 429 1.55 -37.85 9.97
C SER A 429 2.67 -38.58 10.74
N LYS A 430 3.82 -37.96 10.93
CA LYS A 430 4.94 -38.49 11.73
C LYS A 430 4.64 -38.59 13.21
N LYS A 431 3.77 -37.72 13.75
CA LYS A 431 3.29 -37.81 15.13
C LYS A 431 2.34 -39.00 15.32
N ILE A 432 1.44 -39.21 14.34
CA ILE A 432 0.37 -40.23 14.44
C ILE A 432 0.91 -41.61 14.09
N LEU A 433 1.78 -41.69 13.07
CA LEU A 433 2.39 -42.94 12.58
C LEU A 433 3.89 -42.93 12.90
N PRO A 434 4.31 -43.13 14.15
CA PRO A 434 5.71 -43.28 14.47
C PRO A 434 6.26 -44.48 13.67
N SER A 435 7.42 -44.28 13.00
CA SER A 435 8.06 -45.36 12.26
C SER A 435 8.19 -46.59 13.17
N ARG A 436 7.60 -47.71 12.77
CA ARG A 436 7.95 -49.00 13.37
C ARG A 436 9.47 -49.15 13.17
N ARG A 437 10.23 -48.99 14.25
CA ARG A 437 11.64 -49.40 14.33
C ARG A 437 11.72 -50.88 14.56
#